data_8a033ee79bf5a4d505a8275aad4189ea
#
_entry.id   8a033ee79bf5a4d505a8275aad4189ea
#
_cell.length_a   1.000
_cell.length_b   1.000
_cell.length_c   1.000
_cell.angle_alpha   90.00
_cell.angle_beta   90.00
_cell.angle_gamma   90.00
#
_symmetry.space_group_name_H-M   'P 1'
#
loop_
_entity.id
_entity.type
_entity.pdbx_description
1 polymer ?
#
loop_
_entity_poly.entity_id
_entity_poly.type
_entity_poly.pdbx_seq_one_letter_code
_entity_poly.pdbx_strand_id
1 'polypeptide(L)'
;MILRSLQSSEIDLIWQQISRRELITQMYIQNQQHLELVDCFFDVQHWDSYHLENDPPKLKQLYEQGALFIGAFDAAEKLVGVSVVSNQIIADYSNAKLLHYFYVDADHQGKGIGAKLMQAAKESAKQLGANQLYISATPSRRTVDFYIKHGTQPLSAPDQQLWQLEPEDIHLLCTL
;
A
#
# COMPACT_ATOMS: atom_id res chain seq x y z
N MET A 1 -6.49 -12.66 15.43
CA MET A 1 -5.90 -11.54 14.68
C MET A 1 -6.38 -10.23 15.27
N ILE A 2 -5.44 -9.34 15.59
CA ILE A 2 -5.69 -8.02 16.20
C ILE A 2 -5.12 -6.96 15.24
N LEU A 3 -5.89 -5.88 15.00
CA LEU A 3 -5.39 -4.67 14.37
C LEU A 3 -5.08 -3.64 15.46
N ARG A 4 -3.91 -3.05 15.40
CA ARG A 4 -3.51 -1.95 16.30
C ARG A 4 -2.47 -1.04 15.66
N SER A 5 -2.31 0.15 16.20
CA SER A 5 -1.22 1.04 15.82
C SER A 5 0.14 0.41 16.11
N LEU A 6 1.10 0.59 15.19
CA LEU A 6 2.51 0.26 15.42
C LEU A 6 3.19 1.36 16.22
N GLN A 7 4.09 0.97 17.10
CA GLN A 7 5.02 1.89 17.75
C GLN A 7 6.22 2.12 16.83
N SER A 8 6.93 3.23 17.00
CA SER A 8 8.14 3.53 16.22
C SER A 8 9.18 2.40 16.26
N SER A 9 9.35 1.77 17.41
CA SER A 9 10.27 0.63 17.62
C SER A 9 9.84 -0.65 16.90
N GLU A 10 8.60 -0.74 16.42
CA GLU A 10 8.05 -1.91 15.73
C GLU A 10 8.12 -1.79 14.21
N ILE A 11 8.51 -0.64 13.66
CA ILE A 11 8.54 -0.42 12.20
C ILE A 11 9.44 -1.44 11.50
N ASP A 12 10.58 -1.77 12.08
CA ASP A 12 11.53 -2.72 11.50
C ASP A 12 10.98 -4.16 11.43
N LEU A 13 9.93 -4.50 12.19
CA LEU A 13 9.24 -5.79 12.10
C LEU A 13 8.60 -6.02 10.71
N ILE A 14 8.33 -4.96 9.95
CA ILE A 14 7.76 -5.06 8.60
C ILE A 14 8.64 -5.97 7.74
N TRP A 15 9.95 -5.70 7.68
CA TRP A 15 10.88 -6.48 6.85
C TRP A 15 11.33 -7.78 7.51
N GLN A 16 11.26 -7.86 8.84
CA GLN A 16 11.66 -9.05 9.59
C GLN A 16 10.57 -10.14 9.61
N GLN A 17 9.29 -9.76 9.57
CA GLN A 17 8.18 -10.69 9.82
C GLN A 17 7.23 -10.84 8.63
N ILE A 18 7.13 -9.85 7.75
CA ILE A 18 6.27 -9.91 6.56
C ILE A 18 7.08 -10.45 5.38
N SER A 19 6.68 -11.58 4.85
CA SER A 19 7.26 -12.14 3.63
C SER A 19 6.60 -11.52 2.38
N ARG A 20 7.43 -10.98 1.46
CA ARG A 20 6.99 -10.40 0.18
C ARG A 20 7.09 -11.40 -0.97
N ARG A 21 6.66 -12.64 -0.80
CA ARG A 21 6.67 -13.61 -1.90
C ARG A 21 5.45 -13.41 -2.80
N GLU A 22 5.68 -13.27 -4.09
CA GLU A 22 4.61 -13.17 -5.08
C GLU A 22 5.08 -13.69 -6.43
N LEU A 23 4.29 -14.57 -7.05
CA LEU A 23 4.43 -14.95 -8.45
C LEU A 23 3.48 -14.08 -9.28
N ILE A 24 4.04 -13.20 -10.12
CA ILE A 24 3.28 -12.30 -10.96
C ILE A 24 3.32 -12.82 -12.40
N THR A 25 2.18 -13.23 -12.91
CA THR A 25 2.03 -13.75 -14.28
C THR A 25 1.26 -12.82 -15.20
N GLN A 26 0.61 -11.79 -14.64
CA GLN A 26 -0.13 -10.77 -15.38
C GLN A 26 -0.01 -9.42 -14.71
N MET A 27 0.12 -8.37 -15.52
CA MET A 27 0.17 -6.98 -15.07
C MET A 27 -0.80 -6.13 -15.87
N TYR A 28 -1.26 -5.04 -15.25
CA TYR A 28 -2.01 -4.00 -15.94
C TYR A 28 -1.06 -2.97 -16.56
N ILE A 29 -1.38 -2.56 -17.77
CA ILE A 29 -0.85 -1.34 -18.40
C ILE A 29 -2.01 -0.36 -18.50
N GLN A 30 -1.78 0.87 -18.08
CA GLN A 30 -2.80 1.90 -18.16
C GLN A 30 -2.63 2.72 -19.43
N ASN A 31 -3.70 2.81 -20.21
CA ASN A 31 -3.83 3.64 -21.39
C ASN A 31 -4.98 4.62 -21.16
N GLN A 32 -4.69 5.83 -20.72
CA GLN A 32 -5.67 6.81 -20.23
C GLN A 32 -6.50 6.25 -19.06
N GLN A 33 -7.81 5.97 -19.28
CA GLN A 33 -8.70 5.37 -18.28
C GLN A 33 -8.87 3.86 -18.43
N HIS A 34 -8.28 3.27 -19.46
CA HIS A 34 -8.39 1.84 -19.72
C HIS A 34 -7.21 1.10 -19.11
N LEU A 35 -7.52 0.03 -18.42
CA LEU A 35 -6.54 -0.94 -17.94
C LEU A 35 -6.53 -2.12 -18.91
N GLU A 36 -5.37 -2.40 -19.49
CA GLU A 36 -5.12 -3.56 -20.33
C GLU A 36 -4.29 -4.59 -19.56
N LEU A 37 -4.74 -5.83 -19.57
CA LEU A 37 -4.04 -6.92 -18.90
C LEU A 37 -3.06 -7.56 -19.88
N VAL A 38 -1.78 -7.62 -19.51
CA VAL A 38 -0.71 -8.24 -20.29
C VAL A 38 -0.06 -9.36 -19.52
N ASP A 39 0.37 -10.41 -20.24
CA ASP A 39 1.11 -11.50 -19.65
C ASP A 39 2.56 -11.08 -19.35
N CYS A 40 3.06 -11.51 -18.22
CA CYS A 40 4.43 -11.28 -17.76
C CYS A 40 4.90 -12.44 -16.89
N PHE A 41 6.14 -12.41 -16.42
CA PHE A 41 6.62 -13.38 -15.45
C PHE A 41 7.64 -12.75 -14.51
N PHE A 42 7.25 -12.57 -13.24
CA PHE A 42 8.15 -12.14 -12.18
C PHE A 42 7.95 -13.07 -10.96
N ASP A 43 9.04 -13.65 -10.52
CA ASP A 43 9.07 -14.50 -9.32
C ASP A 43 9.75 -13.73 -8.18
N VAL A 44 8.95 -13.03 -7.39
CA VAL A 44 9.42 -12.25 -6.25
C VAL A 44 9.53 -13.18 -5.04
N GLN A 45 10.75 -13.44 -4.57
CA GLN A 45 11.01 -14.35 -3.46
C GLN A 45 11.18 -13.63 -2.13
N HIS A 46 11.72 -12.41 -2.13
CA HIS A 46 12.10 -11.66 -0.94
C HIS A 46 11.93 -10.16 -1.15
N TRP A 47 12.08 -9.39 -0.07
CA TRP A 47 12.38 -7.98 -0.17
C TRP A 47 13.71 -7.80 -0.89
N ASP A 48 13.76 -6.95 -1.90
CA ASP A 48 15.02 -6.62 -2.57
C ASP A 48 15.87 -5.65 -1.73
N SER A 49 17.14 -5.49 -2.11
CA SER A 49 18.09 -4.65 -1.39
C SER A 49 17.65 -3.19 -1.36
N TYR A 50 17.02 -2.69 -2.43
CA TYR A 50 16.53 -1.32 -2.48
C TYR A 50 15.50 -1.05 -1.37
N HIS A 51 14.49 -1.92 -1.22
CA HIS A 51 13.47 -1.78 -0.16
C HIS A 51 14.07 -1.92 1.23
N LEU A 52 15.01 -2.87 1.42
CA LEU A 52 15.64 -3.08 2.72
C LEU A 52 16.51 -1.91 3.18
N GLU A 53 17.13 -1.17 2.25
CA GLU A 53 18.02 -0.06 2.53
C GLU A 53 17.27 1.28 2.62
N ASN A 54 16.27 1.51 1.77
CA ASN A 54 15.64 2.82 1.62
C ASN A 54 14.32 2.99 2.38
N ASP A 55 13.52 1.92 2.51
CA ASP A 55 12.21 2.04 3.14
C ASP A 55 12.26 2.24 4.66
N PRO A 56 13.14 1.57 5.44
CA PRO A 56 13.15 1.75 6.89
C PRO A 56 13.36 3.20 7.33
N PRO A 57 14.37 3.94 6.85
CA PRO A 57 14.54 5.33 7.23
C PRO A 57 13.39 6.22 6.76
N LYS A 58 12.84 5.95 5.56
CA LYS A 58 11.71 6.68 5.01
C LYS A 58 10.45 6.50 5.86
N LEU A 59 10.13 5.27 6.27
CA LEU A 59 8.96 5.01 7.11
C LEU A 59 9.12 5.59 8.52
N LYS A 60 10.32 5.56 9.11
CA LYS A 60 10.58 6.23 10.39
C LYS A 60 10.36 7.74 10.28
N GLN A 61 10.83 8.37 9.22
CA GLN A 61 10.57 9.79 8.96
C GLN A 61 9.07 10.09 8.80
N LEU A 62 8.33 9.26 8.06
CA LEU A 62 6.88 9.41 7.92
C LEU A 62 6.15 9.27 9.26
N TYR A 63 6.61 8.38 10.12
CA TYR A 63 6.06 8.21 11.47
C TYR A 63 6.23 9.50 12.30
N GLU A 64 7.42 10.09 12.28
CA GLU A 64 7.70 11.37 12.94
C GLU A 64 6.87 12.54 12.38
N GLN A 65 6.50 12.46 11.10
CA GLN A 65 5.63 13.45 10.43
C GLN A 65 4.14 13.20 10.66
N GLY A 66 3.79 12.24 11.52
CA GLY A 66 2.40 11.98 11.90
C GLY A 66 1.64 11.06 10.95
N ALA A 67 2.33 10.24 10.15
CA ALA A 67 1.68 9.17 9.41
C ALA A 67 1.08 8.13 10.37
N LEU A 68 -0.03 7.51 9.96
CA LEU A 68 -0.70 6.48 10.75
C LEU A 68 -0.30 5.08 10.27
N PHE A 69 0.22 4.30 11.19
CA PHE A 69 0.70 2.94 10.97
C PHE A 69 -0.23 1.96 11.69
N ILE A 70 -0.88 1.07 10.93
CA ILE A 70 -1.73 0.01 11.48
C ILE A 70 -1.13 -1.33 11.12
N GLY A 71 -0.79 -2.12 12.14
CA GLY A 71 -0.32 -3.49 12.02
C GLY A 71 -1.43 -4.51 12.25
N ALA A 72 -1.43 -5.59 11.50
CA ALA A 72 -2.21 -6.79 11.74
C ALA A 72 -1.33 -7.85 12.41
N PHE A 73 -1.74 -8.34 13.57
CA PHE A 73 -1.00 -9.34 14.35
C PHE A 73 -1.81 -10.64 14.42
N ASP A 74 -1.14 -11.77 14.27
CA ASP A 74 -1.75 -13.08 14.44
C ASP A 74 -1.92 -13.46 15.93
N ALA A 75 -2.29 -14.70 16.22
CA ALA A 75 -2.47 -15.20 17.58
C ALA A 75 -1.14 -15.40 18.34
N ALA A 76 -0.02 -15.47 17.62
CA ALA A 76 1.34 -15.56 18.18
C ALA A 76 2.02 -14.18 18.27
N GLU A 77 1.25 -13.10 18.13
CA GLU A 77 1.74 -11.71 18.12
C GLU A 77 2.76 -11.40 17.01
N LYS A 78 2.80 -12.22 15.95
CA LYS A 78 3.60 -11.94 14.76
C LYS A 78 2.89 -10.88 13.90
N LEU A 79 3.64 -9.88 13.43
CA LEU A 79 3.16 -8.91 12.44
C LEU A 79 2.97 -9.61 11.08
N VAL A 80 1.73 -9.70 10.63
CA VAL A 80 1.34 -10.40 9.38
C VAL A 80 0.75 -9.47 8.32
N GLY A 81 0.74 -8.18 8.58
CA GLY A 81 0.35 -7.19 7.59
C GLY A 81 0.43 -5.78 8.16
N VAL A 82 0.54 -4.81 7.27
CA VAL A 82 0.69 -3.39 7.62
C VAL A 82 0.00 -2.49 6.61
N SER A 83 -0.57 -1.39 7.07
CA SER A 83 -0.95 -0.23 6.26
C SER A 83 -0.37 1.04 6.85
N VAL A 84 0.18 1.90 6.00
CA VAL A 84 0.74 3.20 6.38
C VAL A 84 0.07 4.29 5.56
N VAL A 85 -0.62 5.20 6.21
CA VAL A 85 -1.23 6.37 5.57
C VAL A 85 -0.42 7.60 5.92
N SER A 86 0.16 8.23 4.90
CA SER A 86 0.98 9.44 5.05
C SER A 86 0.13 10.65 5.44
N ASN A 87 0.66 11.51 6.29
CA ASN A 87 0.04 12.80 6.62
C ASN A 87 0.43 13.93 5.64
N GLN A 88 1.30 13.65 4.68
CA GLN A 88 1.72 14.63 3.68
C GLN A 88 0.57 15.05 2.76
N ILE A 89 0.67 16.27 2.23
CA ILE A 89 -0.26 16.78 1.24
C ILE A 89 0.16 16.29 -0.14
N ILE A 90 -0.82 15.82 -0.94
CA ILE A 90 -0.64 15.50 -2.35
C ILE A 90 -1.03 16.75 -3.14
N ALA A 91 -0.12 17.26 -3.97
CA ALA A 91 -0.28 18.58 -4.59
C ALA A 91 -1.55 18.68 -5.46
N ASP A 92 -1.75 17.70 -6.35
CA ASP A 92 -2.89 17.69 -7.26
C ASP A 92 -4.16 17.08 -6.64
N TYR A 93 -4.05 16.49 -5.44
CA TYR A 93 -5.14 15.82 -4.71
C TYR A 93 -5.17 16.22 -3.24
N SER A 94 -5.31 17.50 -2.95
CA SER A 94 -5.22 18.08 -1.59
C SER A 94 -6.22 17.51 -0.57
N ASN A 95 -7.33 16.92 -1.04
CA ASN A 95 -8.34 16.27 -0.21
C ASN A 95 -8.05 14.78 0.04
N ALA A 96 -6.96 14.25 -0.51
CA ALA A 96 -6.54 12.87 -0.35
C ALA A 96 -5.35 12.74 0.61
N LYS A 97 -5.22 11.54 1.18
CA LYS A 97 -3.99 11.06 1.82
C LYS A 97 -3.45 9.86 1.06
N LEU A 98 -2.13 9.73 1.01
CA LEU A 98 -1.45 8.63 0.32
C LEU A 98 -1.44 7.37 1.21
N LEU A 99 -1.96 6.26 0.69
CA LEU A 99 -1.64 4.94 1.20
C LEU A 99 -0.21 4.60 0.77
N HIS A 100 0.74 4.94 1.64
CA HIS A 100 2.17 4.94 1.32
C HIS A 100 2.79 3.54 1.33
N TYR A 101 2.28 2.65 2.21
CA TYR A 101 2.81 1.29 2.38
C TYR A 101 1.67 0.34 2.73
N PHE A 102 1.58 -0.79 2.02
CA PHE A 102 0.50 -1.74 2.25
C PHE A 102 0.96 -3.15 1.89
N TYR A 103 1.15 -3.99 2.90
CA TYR A 103 1.58 -5.37 2.69
C TYR A 103 0.85 -6.35 3.59
N VAL A 104 0.63 -7.56 3.08
CA VAL A 104 0.15 -8.72 3.83
C VAL A 104 1.12 -9.86 3.60
N ASP A 105 1.60 -10.46 4.68
CA ASP A 105 2.50 -11.61 4.66
C ASP A 105 2.00 -12.70 3.72
N ALA A 106 2.88 -13.22 2.87
CA ALA A 106 2.51 -14.15 1.80
C ALA A 106 1.74 -15.38 2.30
N ASP A 107 2.12 -15.91 3.46
CA ASP A 107 1.48 -17.09 4.06
C ASP A 107 0.12 -16.78 4.73
N HIS A 108 -0.19 -15.49 4.86
CA HIS A 108 -1.42 -15.00 5.48
C HIS A 108 -2.40 -14.36 4.50
N GLN A 109 -2.09 -14.34 3.21
CA GLN A 109 -2.99 -13.84 2.18
C GLN A 109 -4.22 -14.74 2.02
N GLY A 110 -5.29 -14.20 1.43
CA GLY A 110 -6.56 -14.91 1.26
C GLY A 110 -7.42 -15.08 2.53
N LYS A 111 -6.91 -14.66 3.70
CA LYS A 111 -7.58 -14.78 5.00
C LYS A 111 -8.35 -13.52 5.44
N GLY A 112 -8.60 -12.58 4.51
CA GLY A 112 -9.34 -11.34 4.79
C GLY A 112 -8.55 -10.24 5.49
N ILE A 113 -7.24 -10.43 5.75
CA ILE A 113 -6.38 -9.45 6.43
C ILE A 113 -6.28 -8.15 5.62
N GLY A 114 -6.06 -8.27 4.31
CA GLY A 114 -5.99 -7.10 3.43
C GLY A 114 -7.26 -6.24 3.46
N ALA A 115 -8.45 -6.87 3.44
CA ALA A 115 -9.72 -6.15 3.53
C ALA A 115 -9.84 -5.34 4.83
N LYS A 116 -9.42 -5.90 5.96
CA LYS A 116 -9.44 -5.21 7.25
C LYS A 116 -8.41 -4.08 7.32
N LEU A 117 -7.20 -4.30 6.79
CA LEU A 117 -6.18 -3.25 6.68
C LEU A 117 -6.61 -2.12 5.74
N MET A 118 -7.29 -2.44 4.63
CA MET A 118 -7.82 -1.43 3.71
C MET A 118 -8.91 -0.58 4.38
N GLN A 119 -9.78 -1.19 5.17
CA GLN A 119 -10.75 -0.45 5.98
C GLN A 119 -10.05 0.46 7.00
N ALA A 120 -9.05 -0.07 7.71
CA ALA A 120 -8.26 0.73 8.65
C ALA A 120 -7.51 1.89 7.96
N ALA A 121 -6.99 1.68 6.74
CA ALA A 121 -6.36 2.74 5.95
C ALA A 121 -7.34 3.86 5.60
N LYS A 122 -8.57 3.52 5.21
CA LYS A 122 -9.65 4.50 4.95
C LYS A 122 -9.98 5.31 6.19
N GLU A 123 -10.08 4.66 7.34
CA GLU A 123 -10.33 5.33 8.62
C GLU A 123 -9.15 6.22 9.04
N SER A 124 -7.92 5.75 8.83
CA SER A 124 -6.71 6.56 9.04
C SER A 124 -6.70 7.82 8.17
N ALA A 125 -7.07 7.71 6.90
CA ALA A 125 -7.15 8.87 6.01
C ALA A 125 -8.21 9.89 6.50
N LYS A 126 -9.38 9.42 6.94
CA LYS A 126 -10.40 10.28 7.56
C LYS A 126 -9.90 10.96 8.83
N GLN A 127 -9.21 10.22 9.69
CA GLN A 127 -8.62 10.76 10.93
C GLN A 127 -7.58 11.86 10.62
N LEU A 128 -6.87 11.75 9.50
CA LEU A 128 -5.94 12.77 8.99
C LEU A 128 -6.65 13.90 8.21
N GLY A 129 -7.98 13.97 8.24
CA GLY A 129 -8.78 15.04 7.65
C GLY A 129 -9.06 14.89 6.15
N ALA A 130 -8.79 13.74 5.55
CA ALA A 130 -9.06 13.49 4.14
C ALA A 130 -10.47 12.92 3.90
N ASN A 131 -11.00 13.15 2.70
CA ASN A 131 -12.20 12.49 2.20
C ASN A 131 -11.92 11.56 1.01
N GLN A 132 -10.63 11.40 0.68
CA GLN A 132 -10.13 10.52 -0.37
C GLN A 132 -8.86 9.80 0.08
N LEU A 133 -8.64 8.60 -0.46
CA LEU A 133 -7.40 7.84 -0.31
C LEU A 133 -6.77 7.65 -1.69
N TYR A 134 -5.54 8.13 -1.85
CA TYR A 134 -4.73 7.97 -3.05
C TYR A 134 -3.82 6.75 -2.91
N ILE A 135 -3.67 5.98 -3.98
CA ILE A 135 -2.86 4.76 -3.98
C ILE A 135 -2.02 4.74 -5.26
N SER A 136 -0.69 4.59 -5.12
CA SER A 136 0.19 4.18 -6.19
C SER A 136 0.36 2.67 -6.04
N ALA A 137 -0.12 1.91 -7.01
CA ALA A 137 -0.26 0.47 -6.89
C ALA A 137 0.68 -0.24 -7.87
N THR A 138 1.57 -1.09 -7.35
CA THR A 138 2.29 -2.05 -8.20
C THR A 138 1.30 -2.68 -9.18
N PRO A 139 1.60 -2.69 -10.49
CA PRO A 139 0.63 -3.02 -11.53
C PRO A 139 0.26 -4.51 -11.62
N SER A 140 0.68 -5.36 -10.67
CA SER A 140 0.29 -6.76 -10.68
C SER A 140 -1.24 -6.89 -10.65
N ARG A 141 -1.77 -7.82 -11.46
CA ARG A 141 -3.21 -8.06 -11.56
C ARG A 141 -3.85 -8.20 -10.19
N ARG A 142 -3.24 -8.98 -9.32
CA ARG A 142 -3.77 -9.24 -7.98
C ARG A 142 -3.85 -7.98 -7.13
N THR A 143 -2.84 -7.11 -7.18
CA THR A 143 -2.80 -5.87 -6.42
C THR A 143 -3.84 -4.88 -6.90
N VAL A 144 -3.92 -4.66 -8.21
CA VAL A 144 -4.88 -3.71 -8.80
C VAL A 144 -6.32 -4.20 -8.63
N ASP A 145 -6.60 -5.49 -8.91
CA ASP A 145 -7.92 -6.09 -8.69
C ASP A 145 -8.37 -5.98 -7.22
N PHE A 146 -7.44 -6.15 -6.29
CA PHE A 146 -7.72 -5.98 -4.86
C PHE A 146 -8.20 -4.55 -4.57
N TYR A 147 -7.48 -3.54 -5.02
CA TYR A 147 -7.87 -2.15 -4.76
C TYR A 147 -9.18 -1.77 -5.45
N ILE A 148 -9.39 -2.16 -6.71
CA ILE A 148 -10.64 -1.92 -7.43
C ILE A 148 -11.83 -2.55 -6.70
N LYS A 149 -11.68 -3.79 -6.25
CA LYS A 149 -12.69 -4.47 -5.44
C LYS A 149 -13.04 -3.72 -4.14
N HIS A 150 -12.10 -2.94 -3.62
CA HIS A 150 -12.30 -2.13 -2.40
C HIS A 150 -12.72 -0.69 -2.68
N GLY A 151 -13.21 -0.40 -3.89
CA GLY A 151 -13.87 0.86 -4.25
C GLY A 151 -12.93 1.94 -4.77
N THR A 152 -11.74 1.57 -5.24
CA THR A 152 -10.87 2.52 -5.93
C THR A 152 -11.15 2.55 -7.43
N GLN A 153 -10.79 3.65 -8.08
CA GLN A 153 -10.87 3.83 -9.52
C GLN A 153 -9.54 4.34 -10.08
N PRO A 154 -9.11 3.88 -11.27
CA PRO A 154 -7.93 4.39 -11.94
C PRO A 154 -8.05 5.88 -12.25
N LEU A 155 -6.97 6.61 -12.03
CA LEU A 155 -6.86 8.03 -12.36
C LEU A 155 -6.35 8.19 -13.80
N SER A 156 -7.01 9.03 -14.58
CA SER A 156 -6.53 9.43 -15.92
C SER A 156 -5.44 10.51 -15.85
N ALA A 157 -5.38 11.24 -14.73
CA ALA A 157 -4.39 12.27 -14.47
C ALA A 157 -3.84 12.08 -13.06
N PRO A 158 -2.82 11.24 -12.87
CA PRO A 158 -2.18 11.05 -11.57
C PRO A 158 -1.47 12.32 -11.11
N ASP A 159 -1.24 12.44 -9.79
CA ASP A 159 -0.37 13.48 -9.24
C ASP A 159 1.01 13.40 -9.91
N GLN A 160 1.50 14.55 -10.38
CA GLN A 160 2.72 14.59 -11.19
C GLN A 160 3.95 14.11 -10.42
N GLN A 161 4.07 14.44 -9.13
CA GLN A 161 5.21 14.05 -8.33
C GLN A 161 5.20 12.55 -8.03
N LEU A 162 4.05 12.00 -7.68
CA LEU A 162 3.90 10.56 -7.42
C LEU A 162 4.10 9.76 -8.70
N TRP A 163 3.60 10.22 -9.82
CA TRP A 163 3.83 9.57 -11.11
C TRP A 163 5.31 9.56 -11.52
N GLN A 164 6.05 10.63 -11.26
CA GLN A 164 7.49 10.66 -11.56
C GLN A 164 8.31 9.69 -10.70
N LEU A 165 7.85 9.39 -9.47
CA LEU A 165 8.51 8.43 -8.60
C LEU A 165 8.28 6.99 -9.04
N GLU A 166 7.07 6.67 -9.48
CA GLU A 166 6.65 5.31 -9.85
C GLU A 166 5.78 5.33 -11.12
N PRO A 167 6.39 5.60 -12.29
CA PRO A 167 5.65 5.81 -13.54
C PRO A 167 4.99 4.54 -14.10
N GLU A 168 5.40 3.38 -13.64
CA GLU A 168 4.83 2.07 -14.03
C GLU A 168 3.61 1.69 -13.18
N ASP A 169 3.41 2.37 -12.03
CA ASP A 169 2.32 2.06 -11.11
C ASP A 169 0.96 2.47 -11.66
N ILE A 170 -0.07 1.77 -11.23
CA ILE A 170 -1.45 2.17 -11.47
C ILE A 170 -1.89 3.09 -10.34
N HIS A 171 -2.10 4.36 -10.68
CA HIS A 171 -2.57 5.36 -9.73
C HIS A 171 -4.08 5.30 -9.57
N LEU A 172 -4.53 5.13 -8.34
CA LEU A 172 -5.91 4.87 -7.98
C LEU A 172 -6.41 5.87 -6.94
N LEU A 173 -7.70 6.18 -6.97
CA LEU A 173 -8.36 7.04 -5.99
C LEU A 173 -9.59 6.35 -5.41
N CYS A 174 -9.77 6.46 -4.10
CA CYS A 174 -10.94 5.99 -3.38
C CYS A 174 -11.61 7.17 -2.68
N THR A 175 -12.91 7.36 -2.87
CA THR A 175 -13.72 8.24 -2.00
C THR A 175 -14.02 7.52 -0.69
N LEU A 176 -13.95 8.23 0.46
CA LEU A 176 -14.04 7.67 1.81
C LEU A 176 -15.43 7.83 2.41
#